data_ac35523d01268c2f9c8ad05727b765c6
#
_entry.id   ac35523d01268c2f9c8ad05727b765c6
#
_cell.length_a   1.000
_cell.length_b   1.000
_cell.length_c   1.000
_cell.angle_alpha   90.00
_cell.angle_beta   90.00
_cell.angle_gamma   90.00
#
_symmetry.space_group_name_H-M   'P 1'
#
loop_
_entity.id
_entity.type
_entity.pdbx_description
1 polymer ?
#
loop_
_entity_poly.entity_id
_entity_poly.type
_entity_poly.pdbx_seq_one_letter_code
_entity_poly.pdbx_strand_id
1 'polypeptide(L)'
;MEQKSWRIEEIFPRFVNAQMAKGVSEKTVQTYHRHFRSLGYHLDMTMTFDELTKETLEAMLVSLRKSGVSPNTVSSYARVFRTFLKWCRAEGYTDLSLPNIQDKETVKGSYTDEELIALLRKPAKDCDFCEYRNWVIVNFLINSGCRAGTIRNIQNRDVSLSDKRVIYRHTKTGKLQSVPLCSQMAKILSEYMGIRGGAPEDYLFCTVYGEMMSENALSCAIKKYNHKRGVSRTSIHLFRHTFARKFLVDCGGDALILQKLLGHSTLAMTKH
;
A
#
# COMPACT_ATOMS: atom_id res chain seq x y z
N MET A 1 30.86 30.44 -23.66
CA MET A 1 29.45 29.97 -23.58
C MET A 1 29.09 29.95 -22.10
N GLU A 2 28.24 30.87 -21.65
CA GLU A 2 27.74 30.84 -20.29
C GLU A 2 26.99 29.53 -20.05
N GLN A 3 27.46 28.74 -19.13
CA GLN A 3 26.80 27.49 -18.78
C GLN A 3 25.48 27.88 -18.07
N LYS A 4 24.36 27.65 -18.73
CA LYS A 4 23.03 28.02 -18.20
C LYS A 4 22.82 27.30 -16.86
N SER A 5 22.82 28.06 -15.77
CA SER A 5 22.51 27.53 -14.45
C SER A 5 21.01 27.24 -14.35
N TRP A 6 20.66 25.99 -14.11
CA TRP A 6 19.26 25.54 -14.05
C TRP A 6 18.73 25.58 -12.62
N ARG A 7 17.49 26.06 -12.45
CA ARG A 7 16.78 26.01 -11.17
C ARG A 7 16.22 24.63 -10.89
N ILE A 8 16.15 24.25 -9.61
CA ILE A 8 15.62 22.94 -9.19
C ILE A 8 14.19 22.73 -9.69
N GLU A 9 13.32 23.75 -9.57
CA GLU A 9 11.93 23.69 -10.01
C GLU A 9 11.76 23.56 -11.54
N GLU A 10 12.69 24.11 -12.33
CA GLU A 10 12.68 24.01 -13.81
C GLU A 10 13.02 22.59 -14.29
N ILE A 11 13.85 21.89 -13.53
CA ILE A 11 14.33 20.54 -13.87
C ILE A 11 13.36 19.44 -13.38
N PHE A 12 12.59 19.70 -12.33
CA PHE A 12 11.67 18.71 -11.79
C PHE A 12 10.64 18.18 -12.82
N PRO A 13 10.00 19.00 -13.69
CA PRO A 13 9.11 18.48 -14.74
C PRO A 13 9.83 17.55 -15.73
N ARG A 14 11.11 17.82 -16.06
CA ARG A 14 11.92 16.95 -16.93
C ARG A 14 12.15 15.59 -16.29
N PHE A 15 12.47 15.57 -14.99
CA PHE A 15 12.58 14.34 -14.23
C PHE A 15 11.26 13.55 -14.26
N VAL A 16 10.13 14.20 -14.00
CA VAL A 16 8.81 13.54 -14.02
C VAL A 16 8.54 12.91 -15.39
N ASN A 17 8.77 13.65 -16.48
CA ASN A 17 8.60 13.14 -17.84
C ASN A 17 9.53 11.95 -18.12
N ALA A 18 10.78 12.00 -17.67
CA ALA A 18 11.72 10.88 -17.82
C ALA A 18 11.25 9.63 -17.04
N GLN A 19 10.65 9.82 -15.84
CA GLN A 19 10.09 8.70 -15.09
C GLN A 19 8.83 8.12 -15.75
N MET A 20 7.98 8.97 -16.32
CA MET A 20 6.80 8.53 -17.07
C MET A 20 7.22 7.72 -18.33
N ALA A 21 8.24 8.17 -19.05
CA ALA A 21 8.81 7.42 -20.19
C ALA A 21 9.36 6.04 -19.79
N LYS A 22 9.80 5.87 -18.53
CA LYS A 22 10.23 4.58 -17.96
C LYS A 22 9.05 3.71 -17.47
N GLY A 23 7.80 4.13 -17.67
CA GLY A 23 6.60 3.38 -17.27
C GLY A 23 6.27 3.46 -15.78
N VAL A 24 6.74 4.48 -15.08
CA VAL A 24 6.35 4.71 -13.66
C VAL A 24 4.85 5.01 -13.58
N SER A 25 4.14 4.38 -12.64
CA SER A 25 2.70 4.53 -12.50
C SER A 25 2.28 5.97 -12.17
N GLU A 26 1.11 6.38 -12.64
CA GLU A 26 0.53 7.70 -12.37
C GLU A 26 0.47 8.02 -10.86
N LYS A 27 0.11 7.03 -10.04
CA LYS A 27 0.12 7.18 -8.57
C LYS A 27 1.50 7.53 -8.00
N THR A 28 2.56 6.99 -8.60
CA THR A 28 3.94 7.33 -8.21
C THR A 28 4.29 8.75 -8.65
N VAL A 29 3.87 9.16 -9.85
CA VAL A 29 4.04 10.53 -10.36
C VAL A 29 3.34 11.53 -9.44
N GLN A 30 2.09 11.27 -9.05
CA GLN A 30 1.35 12.09 -8.08
C GLN A 30 2.09 12.17 -6.73
N THR A 31 2.73 11.07 -6.30
CA THR A 31 3.55 11.06 -5.08
C THR A 31 4.79 11.93 -5.25
N TYR A 32 5.45 11.92 -6.40
CA TYR A 32 6.58 12.82 -6.68
C TYR A 32 6.16 14.29 -6.56
N HIS A 33 5.08 14.69 -7.22
CA HIS A 33 4.57 16.07 -7.14
C HIS A 33 4.23 16.48 -5.72
N ARG A 34 3.51 15.64 -4.97
CA ARG A 34 3.12 15.92 -3.59
C ARG A 34 4.33 16.08 -2.68
N HIS A 35 5.31 15.17 -2.79
CA HIS A 35 6.50 15.22 -1.95
C HIS A 35 7.42 16.37 -2.33
N PHE A 36 7.57 16.67 -3.62
CA PHE A 36 8.35 17.82 -4.09
C PHE A 36 7.77 19.13 -3.58
N ARG A 37 6.43 19.30 -3.63
CA ARG A 37 5.75 20.47 -3.05
C ARG A 37 6.00 20.57 -1.54
N SER A 38 5.91 19.45 -0.81
CA SER A 38 6.19 19.46 0.64
C SER A 38 7.63 19.80 0.96
N LEU A 39 8.57 19.35 0.13
CA LEU A 39 10.00 19.70 0.27
C LEU A 39 10.25 21.19 0.05
N GLY A 40 9.47 21.87 -0.78
CA GLY A 40 9.55 23.32 -1.03
C GLY A 40 9.33 24.19 0.21
N TYR A 41 8.73 23.65 1.30
CA TYR A 41 8.67 24.34 2.59
C TYR A 41 10.00 24.27 3.39
N HIS A 42 10.96 23.48 2.94
CA HIS A 42 12.20 23.17 3.65
C HIS A 42 13.46 23.43 2.82
N LEU A 43 13.29 23.63 1.51
CA LEU A 43 14.36 23.97 0.57
C LEU A 43 13.81 24.95 -0.46
N ASP A 44 14.57 26.01 -0.73
CA ASP A 44 14.21 26.94 -1.81
C ASP A 44 14.36 26.24 -3.18
N MET A 45 13.25 25.97 -3.83
CA MET A 45 13.21 25.30 -5.14
C MET A 45 13.57 26.23 -6.31
N THR A 46 13.63 27.55 -6.08
CA THR A 46 14.09 28.53 -7.08
C THR A 46 15.62 28.61 -7.17
N MET A 47 16.32 28.04 -6.17
CA MET A 47 17.77 27.91 -6.12
C MET A 47 18.29 27.14 -7.35
N THR A 48 19.45 27.56 -7.86
CA THR A 48 20.13 26.85 -8.95
C THR A 48 20.91 25.64 -8.44
N PHE A 49 21.25 24.70 -9.33
CA PHE A 49 22.11 23.57 -8.94
C PHE A 49 23.52 23.98 -8.54
N ASP A 50 24.02 25.14 -9.00
CA ASP A 50 25.34 25.67 -8.59
C ASP A 50 25.33 26.22 -7.18
N GLU A 51 24.18 26.73 -6.72
CA GLU A 51 23.98 27.22 -5.34
C GLU A 51 23.67 26.09 -4.36
N LEU A 52 23.23 24.93 -4.87
CA LEU A 52 22.88 23.78 -4.05
C LEU A 52 24.15 23.14 -3.47
N THR A 53 24.26 23.09 -2.15
CA THR A 53 25.41 22.51 -1.46
C THR A 53 25.01 21.33 -0.58
N LYS A 54 25.98 20.59 -0.08
CA LYS A 54 25.75 19.51 0.89
C LYS A 54 25.12 20.05 2.18
N GLU A 55 25.59 21.20 2.63
CA GLU A 55 25.10 21.89 3.84
C GLU A 55 23.63 22.29 3.68
N THR A 56 23.22 22.77 2.50
CA THR A 56 21.83 23.10 2.18
C THR A 56 20.93 21.85 2.25
N LEU A 57 21.41 20.72 1.73
CA LEU A 57 20.69 19.45 1.79
C LEU A 57 20.56 18.92 3.22
N GLU A 58 21.61 19.05 4.03
CA GLU A 58 21.58 18.67 5.45
C GLU A 58 20.64 19.58 6.24
N ALA A 59 20.65 20.89 6.00
CA ALA A 59 19.73 21.86 6.61
C ALA A 59 18.27 21.53 6.27
N MET A 60 17.96 21.17 5.01
CA MET A 60 16.64 20.70 4.60
C MET A 60 16.20 19.47 5.41
N LEU A 61 17.06 18.48 5.59
CA LEU A 61 16.72 17.27 6.38
C LEU A 61 16.50 17.60 7.87
N VAL A 62 17.29 18.51 8.44
CA VAL A 62 17.11 18.98 9.81
C VAL A 62 15.78 19.72 9.95
N SER A 63 15.45 20.61 9.01
CA SER A 63 14.17 21.33 8.96
C SER A 63 12.98 20.37 8.88
N LEU A 64 13.04 19.35 8.01
CA LEU A 64 12.04 18.30 7.91
C LEU A 64 11.83 17.55 9.23
N ARG A 65 12.91 17.22 9.94
CA ARG A 65 12.81 16.52 11.23
C ARG A 65 12.20 17.40 12.32
N LYS A 66 12.46 18.69 12.29
CA LYS A 66 11.90 19.67 13.24
C LYS A 66 10.45 20.05 12.96
N SER A 67 9.92 19.78 11.78
CA SER A 67 8.55 20.13 11.39
C SER A 67 7.44 19.29 12.06
N GLY A 68 7.80 18.33 12.91
CA GLY A 68 6.84 17.46 13.62
C GLY A 68 6.25 16.32 12.80
N VAL A 69 6.64 16.15 11.53
CA VAL A 69 6.23 15.00 10.73
C VAL A 69 6.87 13.69 11.23
N SER A 70 6.21 12.57 11.01
CA SER A 70 6.73 11.27 11.46
C SER A 70 8.08 10.92 10.80
N PRO A 71 8.97 10.16 11.48
CA PRO A 71 10.22 9.70 10.88
C PRO A 71 10.03 8.98 9.54
N ASN A 72 8.98 8.19 9.40
CA ASN A 72 8.64 7.51 8.14
C ASN A 72 8.26 8.50 7.03
N THR A 73 7.64 9.63 7.37
CA THR A 73 7.32 10.69 6.42
C THR A 73 8.60 11.38 5.95
N VAL A 74 9.53 11.70 6.86
CA VAL A 74 10.85 12.25 6.52
C VAL A 74 11.59 11.32 5.56
N SER A 75 11.65 10.02 5.87
CA SER A 75 12.29 9.02 5.01
C SER A 75 11.63 8.92 3.63
N SER A 76 10.29 9.03 3.58
CA SER A 76 9.55 9.01 2.32
C SER A 76 9.88 10.22 1.43
N TYR A 77 9.93 11.42 2.01
CA TYR A 77 10.31 12.65 1.29
C TYR A 77 11.76 12.58 0.81
N ALA A 78 12.68 12.19 1.68
CA ALA A 78 14.09 12.03 1.33
C ALA A 78 14.31 10.99 0.23
N ARG A 79 13.53 9.90 0.22
CA ARG A 79 13.61 8.88 -0.85
C ARG A 79 13.23 9.43 -2.21
N VAL A 80 12.17 10.24 -2.29
CA VAL A 80 11.76 10.89 -3.53
C VAL A 80 12.83 11.87 -4.00
N PHE A 81 13.32 12.72 -3.10
CA PHE A 81 14.35 13.71 -3.45
C PHE A 81 15.67 13.04 -3.84
N ARG A 82 16.06 11.97 -3.17
CA ARG A 82 17.23 11.16 -3.57
C ARG A 82 17.06 10.57 -4.97
N THR A 83 15.87 10.12 -5.32
CA THR A 83 15.59 9.60 -6.67
C THR A 83 15.71 10.71 -7.71
N PHE A 84 15.25 11.90 -7.40
CA PHE A 84 15.40 13.10 -8.23
C PHE A 84 16.88 13.48 -8.39
N LEU A 85 17.64 13.63 -7.30
CA LEU A 85 19.06 13.97 -7.37
C LEU A 85 19.88 12.90 -8.10
N LYS A 86 19.56 11.62 -7.92
CA LYS A 86 20.23 10.54 -8.66
C LYS A 86 20.03 10.69 -10.17
N TRP A 87 18.83 11.08 -10.60
CA TRP A 87 18.56 11.36 -11.99
C TRP A 87 19.28 12.63 -12.45
N CYS A 88 19.25 13.71 -11.68
CA CYS A 88 19.98 14.95 -11.98
C CYS A 88 21.49 14.71 -12.18
N ARG A 89 22.09 13.85 -11.35
CA ARG A 89 23.49 13.44 -11.51
C ARG A 89 23.74 12.73 -12.83
N ALA A 90 22.85 11.82 -13.21
CA ALA A 90 22.97 11.08 -14.47
C ALA A 90 22.85 11.99 -15.69
N GLU A 91 22.10 13.08 -15.59
CA GLU A 91 21.93 14.09 -16.65
C GLU A 91 22.96 15.24 -16.56
N GLY A 92 23.87 15.21 -15.59
CA GLY A 92 24.95 16.20 -15.45
C GLY A 92 24.54 17.54 -14.84
N TYR A 93 23.42 17.64 -14.15
CA TYR A 93 22.99 18.87 -13.48
C TYR A 93 23.71 19.13 -12.13
N THR A 94 24.18 18.09 -11.45
CA THR A 94 24.84 18.17 -10.14
C THR A 94 25.60 16.89 -9.84
N ASP A 95 26.60 16.94 -8.97
CA ASP A 95 27.28 15.75 -8.39
C ASP A 95 26.79 15.41 -6.98
N LEU A 96 25.88 16.20 -6.44
CA LEU A 96 25.38 16.03 -5.08
C LEU A 96 24.52 14.79 -4.91
N SER A 97 24.56 14.23 -3.72
CA SER A 97 23.72 13.12 -3.31
C SER A 97 23.18 13.34 -1.90
N LEU A 98 21.94 12.90 -1.67
CA LEU A 98 21.35 12.95 -0.34
C LEU A 98 21.82 11.74 0.48
N PRO A 99 22.31 11.94 1.73
CA PRO A 99 22.73 10.83 2.58
C PRO A 99 21.59 9.84 2.86
N ASN A 100 21.94 8.59 3.13
CA ASN A 100 20.97 7.60 3.57
C ASN A 100 20.43 7.97 4.94
N ILE A 101 19.11 8.07 5.04
CA ILE A 101 18.43 8.21 6.31
C ILE A 101 18.12 6.78 6.78
N GLN A 102 18.59 6.41 7.96
CA GLN A 102 18.19 5.17 8.59
C GLN A 102 16.73 5.26 9.00
N ASP A 103 15.88 4.41 8.43
CA ASP A 103 14.52 4.22 8.90
C ASP A 103 14.58 3.58 10.29
N LYS A 104 13.90 4.17 11.27
CA LYS A 104 13.67 3.44 12.52
C LYS A 104 12.69 2.32 12.22
N GLU A 105 13.14 1.08 12.37
CA GLU A 105 12.24 -0.08 12.30
C GLU A 105 11.16 0.08 13.38
N THR A 106 9.95 0.33 12.95
CA THR A 106 8.79 0.23 13.82
C THR A 106 8.26 -1.18 13.74
N VAL A 107 8.33 -1.93 14.84
CA VAL A 107 7.68 -3.25 14.93
C VAL A 107 6.19 -3.04 14.66
N LYS A 108 5.73 -3.49 13.50
CA LYS A 108 4.33 -3.44 13.15
C LYS A 108 3.63 -4.53 13.94
N GLY A 109 2.77 -4.14 14.88
CA GLY A 109 1.97 -5.09 15.66
C GLY A 109 1.10 -5.98 14.77
N SER A 110 0.52 -7.01 15.35
CA SER A 110 -0.54 -7.85 14.76
C SER A 110 -1.80 -7.70 15.57
N TYR A 111 -2.97 -8.04 15.04
CA TYR A 111 -4.18 -8.21 15.84
C TYR A 111 -3.96 -9.30 16.89
N THR A 112 -4.50 -9.10 18.10
CA THR A 112 -4.54 -10.15 19.13
C THR A 112 -5.63 -11.16 18.80
N ASP A 113 -5.64 -12.31 19.48
CA ASP A 113 -6.65 -13.33 19.26
C ASP A 113 -8.04 -12.85 19.70
N GLU A 114 -8.13 -12.06 20.77
CA GLU A 114 -9.38 -11.45 21.26
C GLU A 114 -9.93 -10.46 20.21
N GLU A 115 -9.07 -9.62 19.64
CA GLU A 115 -9.45 -8.70 18.56
C GLU A 115 -9.93 -9.48 17.34
N LEU A 116 -9.27 -10.58 16.97
CA LEU A 116 -9.68 -11.42 15.85
C LEU A 116 -11.02 -12.10 16.12
N ILE A 117 -11.26 -12.62 17.31
CA ILE A 117 -12.55 -13.19 17.70
C ILE A 117 -13.68 -12.17 17.51
N ALA A 118 -13.46 -10.93 17.98
CA ALA A 118 -14.43 -9.85 17.83
C ALA A 118 -14.67 -9.50 16.35
N LEU A 119 -13.59 -9.38 15.56
CA LEU A 119 -13.66 -9.00 14.15
C LEU A 119 -14.25 -10.09 13.24
N LEU A 120 -14.00 -11.37 13.54
CA LEU A 120 -14.47 -12.49 12.75
C LEU A 120 -15.87 -12.99 13.14
N ARG A 121 -16.44 -12.48 14.22
CA ARG A 121 -17.80 -12.82 14.65
C ARG A 121 -18.81 -12.49 13.54
N LYS A 122 -19.60 -13.48 13.12
CA LYS A 122 -20.63 -13.29 12.10
C LYS A 122 -21.66 -12.26 12.56
N PRO A 123 -22.01 -11.28 11.72
CA PRO A 123 -23.06 -10.31 12.06
C PRO A 123 -24.44 -10.99 12.18
N ALA A 124 -25.40 -10.27 12.74
CA ALA A 124 -26.78 -10.72 12.85
C ALA A 124 -27.40 -10.94 11.46
N LYS A 125 -28.43 -11.79 11.37
CA LYS A 125 -29.08 -12.13 10.09
C LYS A 125 -29.75 -10.93 9.42
N ASP A 126 -30.19 -9.97 10.18
CA ASP A 126 -30.86 -8.72 9.77
C ASP A 126 -29.88 -7.54 9.54
N CYS A 127 -28.58 -7.80 9.55
CA CYS A 127 -27.60 -6.77 9.26
C CYS A 127 -27.70 -6.23 7.84
N ASP A 128 -27.32 -4.98 7.62
CA ASP A 128 -27.27 -4.39 6.29
C ASP A 128 -26.17 -5.02 5.42
N PHE A 129 -26.32 -4.85 4.10
CA PHE A 129 -25.34 -5.37 3.11
C PHE A 129 -23.91 -4.90 3.40
N CYS A 130 -23.72 -3.64 3.81
CA CYS A 130 -22.39 -3.10 4.06
C CYS A 130 -21.72 -3.78 5.25
N GLU A 131 -22.47 -4.05 6.32
CA GLU A 131 -21.94 -4.76 7.48
C GLU A 131 -21.57 -6.21 7.10
N TYR A 132 -22.43 -6.90 6.37
CA TYR A 132 -22.16 -8.27 5.92
C TYR A 132 -20.94 -8.31 4.99
N ARG A 133 -20.90 -7.45 3.96
CA ARG A 133 -19.75 -7.30 3.06
C ARG A 133 -18.45 -7.02 3.82
N ASN A 134 -18.47 -6.10 4.78
CA ASN A 134 -17.27 -5.74 5.54
C ASN A 134 -16.78 -6.90 6.41
N TRP A 135 -17.69 -7.69 6.96
CA TRP A 135 -17.35 -8.93 7.64
C TRP A 135 -16.68 -9.94 6.69
N VAL A 136 -17.20 -10.12 5.49
CA VAL A 136 -16.59 -11.00 4.48
C VAL A 136 -15.22 -10.48 4.06
N ILE A 137 -15.06 -9.16 3.85
CA ILE A 137 -13.77 -8.52 3.55
C ILE A 137 -12.76 -8.82 4.65
N VAL A 138 -13.12 -8.67 5.93
CA VAL A 138 -12.21 -8.92 7.05
C VAL A 138 -11.81 -10.39 7.12
N ASN A 139 -12.77 -11.31 6.95
CA ASN A 139 -12.47 -12.73 6.85
C ASN A 139 -11.52 -13.03 5.69
N PHE A 140 -11.76 -12.44 4.53
CA PHE A 140 -10.91 -12.62 3.35
C PHE A 140 -9.49 -12.08 3.57
N LEU A 141 -9.36 -10.90 4.18
CA LEU A 141 -8.07 -10.28 4.47
C LEU A 141 -7.21 -11.12 5.43
N ILE A 142 -7.82 -11.66 6.50
CA ILE A 142 -7.09 -12.49 7.47
C ILE A 142 -6.77 -13.90 6.93
N ASN A 143 -7.57 -14.42 6.00
CA ASN A 143 -7.36 -15.75 5.40
C ASN A 143 -6.38 -15.74 4.22
N SER A 144 -6.22 -14.61 3.53
CA SER A 144 -5.39 -14.51 2.31
C SER A 144 -4.20 -13.59 2.44
N GLY A 145 -4.20 -12.69 3.41
CA GLY A 145 -3.18 -11.65 3.53
C GLY A 145 -3.07 -10.72 2.32
N CYS A 146 -4.10 -10.63 1.46
CA CYS A 146 -4.04 -9.85 0.23
C CYS A 146 -3.87 -8.34 0.49
N ARG A 147 -3.38 -7.60 -0.52
CA ARG A 147 -3.24 -6.13 -0.42
C ARG A 147 -4.58 -5.42 -0.66
N ALA A 148 -4.74 -4.24 -0.04
CA ALA A 148 -5.94 -3.40 -0.23
C ALA A 148 -6.23 -3.09 -1.71
N GLY A 149 -5.21 -2.82 -2.51
CA GLY A 149 -5.37 -2.61 -3.96
C GLY A 149 -5.80 -3.87 -4.71
N THR A 150 -5.40 -5.06 -4.25
CA THR A 150 -5.79 -6.34 -4.86
C THR A 150 -7.25 -6.67 -4.55
N ILE A 151 -7.67 -6.62 -3.28
CA ILE A 151 -9.03 -7.02 -2.88
C ILE A 151 -10.12 -6.19 -3.57
N ARG A 152 -9.87 -4.91 -3.85
CA ARG A 152 -10.81 -4.01 -4.51
C ARG A 152 -11.09 -4.39 -5.98
N ASN A 153 -10.14 -5.06 -6.61
CA ASN A 153 -10.18 -5.40 -8.03
C ASN A 153 -10.63 -6.85 -8.29
N ILE A 154 -10.95 -7.62 -7.24
CA ILE A 154 -11.46 -8.99 -7.43
C ILE A 154 -12.86 -8.91 -8.00
N GLN A 155 -13.09 -9.67 -9.06
CA GLN A 155 -14.40 -9.85 -9.71
C GLN A 155 -15.03 -11.21 -9.33
N ASN A 156 -16.32 -11.38 -9.53
CA ASN A 156 -17.01 -12.64 -9.26
C ASN A 156 -16.36 -13.81 -10.01
N ARG A 157 -15.97 -13.61 -11.28
CA ARG A 157 -15.29 -14.61 -12.12
C ARG A 157 -13.90 -15.03 -11.63
N ASP A 158 -13.30 -14.27 -10.73
CA ASP A 158 -11.98 -14.58 -10.20
C ASP A 158 -12.02 -15.61 -9.07
N VAL A 159 -13.21 -15.94 -8.57
CA VAL A 159 -13.43 -16.91 -7.49
C VAL A 159 -13.91 -18.23 -8.07
N SER A 160 -13.10 -19.28 -7.92
CA SER A 160 -13.52 -20.67 -8.16
C SER A 160 -13.83 -21.34 -6.81
N LEU A 161 -15.12 -21.52 -6.53
CA LEU A 161 -15.57 -22.20 -5.31
C LEU A 161 -15.29 -23.70 -5.36
N SER A 162 -15.39 -24.32 -6.56
CA SER A 162 -15.09 -25.75 -6.79
C SER A 162 -13.62 -26.07 -6.51
N ASP A 163 -12.71 -25.23 -7.03
CA ASP A 163 -11.27 -25.42 -6.86
C ASP A 163 -10.74 -24.79 -5.58
N LYS A 164 -11.61 -24.10 -4.83
CA LYS A 164 -11.26 -23.33 -3.63
C LYS A 164 -10.06 -22.40 -3.88
N ARG A 165 -10.16 -21.56 -4.91
CA ARG A 165 -9.10 -20.63 -5.32
C ARG A 165 -9.66 -19.28 -5.69
N VAL A 166 -8.82 -18.26 -5.57
CA VAL A 166 -9.08 -16.92 -6.09
C VAL A 166 -7.90 -16.48 -6.95
N ILE A 167 -8.18 -15.83 -8.07
CA ILE A 167 -7.18 -15.31 -9.01
C ILE A 167 -7.08 -13.80 -8.82
N TYR A 168 -5.90 -13.31 -8.47
CA TYR A 168 -5.62 -11.90 -8.44
C TYR A 168 -5.07 -11.43 -9.78
N ARG A 169 -5.91 -10.77 -10.59
CA ARG A 169 -5.51 -10.19 -11.90
C ARG A 169 -4.76 -8.88 -11.74
N HIS A 170 -5.13 -8.08 -10.75
CA HIS A 170 -4.53 -6.78 -10.47
C HIS A 170 -3.66 -6.87 -9.22
N THR A 171 -2.36 -7.11 -9.43
CA THR A 171 -1.35 -7.11 -8.36
C THR A 171 -0.38 -5.94 -8.53
N LYS A 172 0.32 -5.56 -7.47
CA LYS A 172 1.32 -4.47 -7.53
C LYS A 172 2.45 -4.76 -8.52
N THR A 173 2.71 -6.04 -8.82
CA THR A 173 3.76 -6.47 -9.75
C THR A 173 3.26 -6.74 -11.17
N GLY A 174 1.96 -6.56 -11.43
CA GLY A 174 1.33 -6.87 -12.72
C GLY A 174 1.20 -8.38 -13.03
N LYS A 175 1.70 -9.27 -12.16
CA LYS A 175 1.66 -10.71 -12.39
C LYS A 175 0.35 -11.31 -11.85
N LEU A 176 -0.24 -12.21 -12.60
CA LEU A 176 -1.36 -13.04 -12.12
C LEU A 176 -0.91 -13.87 -10.93
N GLN A 177 -1.76 -13.94 -9.91
CA GLN A 177 -1.50 -14.75 -8.72
C GLN A 177 -2.73 -15.58 -8.37
N SER A 178 -2.59 -16.91 -8.29
CA SER A 178 -3.63 -17.80 -7.78
C SER A 178 -3.36 -18.12 -6.32
N VAL A 179 -4.35 -17.89 -5.46
CA VAL A 179 -4.26 -18.09 -4.02
C VAL A 179 -5.33 -19.10 -3.57
N PRO A 180 -4.96 -20.13 -2.78
CA PRO A 180 -5.92 -21.09 -2.26
C PRO A 180 -6.83 -20.43 -1.21
N LEU A 181 -8.06 -20.92 -1.12
CA LEU A 181 -9.03 -20.59 -0.08
C LEU A 181 -9.19 -21.78 0.86
N CYS A 182 -9.20 -21.55 2.16
CA CYS A 182 -9.61 -22.60 3.09
C CYS A 182 -11.11 -22.90 2.94
N SER A 183 -11.53 -24.08 3.36
CA SER A 183 -12.94 -24.52 3.21
C SER A 183 -13.94 -23.58 3.90
N GLN A 184 -13.55 -23.00 5.05
CA GLN A 184 -14.34 -21.99 5.75
C GLN A 184 -14.55 -20.73 4.90
N MET A 185 -13.47 -20.20 4.29
CA MET A 185 -13.55 -19.01 3.47
C MET A 185 -14.35 -19.24 2.20
N ALA A 186 -14.23 -20.45 1.58
CA ALA A 186 -15.03 -20.82 0.43
C ALA A 186 -16.54 -20.85 0.75
N LYS A 187 -16.93 -21.35 1.93
CA LYS A 187 -18.33 -21.29 2.40
C LYS A 187 -18.82 -19.86 2.60
N ILE A 188 -18.03 -19.02 3.25
CA ILE A 188 -18.35 -17.59 3.46
C ILE A 188 -18.54 -16.87 2.12
N LEU A 189 -17.65 -17.11 1.15
CA LEU A 189 -17.75 -16.51 -0.17
C LEU A 189 -18.97 -17.02 -0.94
N SER A 190 -19.28 -18.32 -0.86
CA SER A 190 -20.48 -18.90 -1.49
C SER A 190 -21.76 -18.23 -1.00
N GLU A 191 -21.91 -18.08 0.32
CA GLU A 191 -23.05 -17.38 0.93
C GLU A 191 -23.10 -15.91 0.50
N TYR A 192 -21.96 -15.22 0.56
CA TYR A 192 -21.87 -13.80 0.19
C TYR A 192 -22.18 -13.58 -1.29
N MET A 193 -21.66 -14.40 -2.20
CA MET A 193 -21.91 -14.27 -3.63
C MET A 193 -23.38 -14.53 -3.96
N GLY A 194 -24.05 -15.42 -3.22
CA GLY A 194 -25.50 -15.62 -3.33
C GLY A 194 -26.31 -14.38 -2.93
N ILE A 195 -25.90 -13.69 -1.87
CA ILE A 195 -26.54 -12.44 -1.40
C ILE A 195 -26.23 -11.28 -2.35
N ARG A 196 -24.95 -11.16 -2.76
CA ARG A 196 -24.48 -10.08 -3.61
C ARG A 196 -25.06 -10.19 -5.03
N GLY A 197 -25.17 -11.40 -5.58
CA GLY A 197 -25.56 -11.64 -6.96
C GLY A 197 -24.59 -11.02 -7.98
N GLY A 198 -25.12 -10.67 -9.15
CA GLY A 198 -24.42 -9.93 -10.21
C GLY A 198 -23.72 -10.83 -11.25
N ALA A 199 -23.20 -10.17 -12.29
CA ALA A 199 -22.49 -10.80 -13.40
C ALA A 199 -21.08 -11.26 -13.03
N PRO A 200 -20.44 -12.14 -13.81
CA PRO A 200 -19.06 -12.57 -13.58
C PRO A 200 -18.04 -11.43 -13.54
N GLU A 201 -18.26 -10.36 -14.31
CA GLU A 201 -17.39 -9.19 -14.43
C GLU A 201 -17.56 -8.18 -13.31
N ASP A 202 -18.62 -8.30 -12.51
CA ASP A 202 -18.87 -7.39 -11.41
C ASP A 202 -17.84 -7.56 -10.28
N TYR A 203 -17.54 -6.47 -9.60
CA TYR A 203 -16.61 -6.48 -8.46
C TYR A 203 -17.18 -7.30 -7.31
N LEU A 204 -16.41 -8.24 -6.80
CA LEU A 204 -16.81 -9.09 -5.67
C LEU A 204 -17.16 -8.23 -4.44
N PHE A 205 -16.29 -7.29 -4.08
CA PHE A 205 -16.47 -6.36 -2.97
C PHE A 205 -16.78 -4.95 -3.50
N CYS A 206 -18.07 -4.70 -3.69
CA CYS A 206 -18.56 -3.48 -4.32
C CYS A 206 -19.17 -2.48 -3.32
N THR A 207 -19.44 -1.26 -3.77
CA THR A 207 -20.32 -0.30 -3.10
C THR A 207 -21.77 -0.82 -3.10
N VAL A 208 -22.68 -0.10 -2.44
CA VAL A 208 -24.14 -0.42 -2.50
C VAL A 208 -24.71 -0.28 -3.92
N TYR A 209 -24.01 0.42 -4.80
CA TYR A 209 -24.39 0.62 -6.21
C TYR A 209 -23.75 -0.37 -7.17
N GLY A 210 -23.02 -1.37 -6.65
CA GLY A 210 -22.31 -2.37 -7.47
C GLY A 210 -20.94 -1.93 -7.98
N GLU A 211 -20.51 -0.71 -7.72
CA GLU A 211 -19.25 -0.14 -8.20
C GLU A 211 -18.03 -0.57 -7.40
N MET A 212 -16.83 -0.43 -8.00
CA MET A 212 -15.57 -0.65 -7.31
C MET A 212 -15.41 0.31 -6.12
N MET A 213 -15.07 -0.23 -4.95
CA MET A 213 -14.76 0.60 -3.79
C MET A 213 -13.47 1.40 -4.03
N SER A 214 -13.46 2.71 -3.77
CA SER A 214 -12.23 3.49 -3.74
C SER A 214 -11.31 3.05 -2.58
N GLU A 215 -10.02 3.39 -2.62
CA GLU A 215 -9.10 3.08 -1.49
C GLU A 215 -9.59 3.70 -0.18
N ASN A 216 -10.09 4.93 -0.26
CA ASN A 216 -10.63 5.62 0.90
C ASN A 216 -11.94 4.98 1.39
N ALA A 217 -12.84 4.60 0.47
CA ALA A 217 -14.10 3.95 0.83
C ALA A 217 -13.84 2.61 1.55
N LEU A 218 -12.94 1.77 1.04
CA LEU A 218 -12.54 0.53 1.70
C LEU A 218 -11.92 0.79 3.07
N SER A 219 -10.98 1.74 3.15
CA SER A 219 -10.31 2.06 4.41
C SER A 219 -11.29 2.57 5.46
N CYS A 220 -12.20 3.49 5.08
CA CYS A 220 -13.24 4.01 5.97
C CYS A 220 -14.24 2.92 6.40
N ALA A 221 -14.63 2.03 5.49
CA ALA A 221 -15.55 0.92 5.79
C ALA A 221 -14.94 -0.02 6.84
N ILE A 222 -13.68 -0.44 6.66
CA ILE A 222 -12.98 -1.31 7.61
C ILE A 222 -12.73 -0.59 8.94
N LYS A 223 -12.37 0.69 8.90
CA LYS A 223 -12.24 1.50 10.12
C LYS A 223 -13.52 1.51 10.94
N LYS A 224 -14.66 1.85 10.33
CA LYS A 224 -15.97 1.85 11.00
C LYS A 224 -16.34 0.45 11.52
N TYR A 225 -16.10 -0.58 10.71
CA TYR A 225 -16.36 -1.97 11.08
C TYR A 225 -15.58 -2.39 12.32
N ASN A 226 -14.26 -2.12 12.37
CA ASN A 226 -13.42 -2.46 13.50
C ASN A 226 -13.86 -1.72 14.77
N HIS A 227 -14.10 -0.40 14.68
CA HIS A 227 -14.56 0.39 15.82
C HIS A 227 -15.91 -0.10 16.38
N LYS A 228 -16.88 -0.46 15.52
CA LYS A 228 -18.16 -1.03 15.93
C LYS A 228 -17.98 -2.32 16.76
N ARG A 229 -16.86 -3.03 16.59
CA ARG A 229 -16.49 -4.25 17.31
C ARG A 229 -15.51 -4.04 18.47
N GLY A 230 -15.31 -2.79 18.89
CA GLY A 230 -14.42 -2.44 20.00
C GLY A 230 -12.93 -2.53 19.68
N VAL A 231 -12.55 -2.63 18.37
CA VAL A 231 -11.16 -2.73 17.96
C VAL A 231 -10.68 -1.37 17.45
N SER A 232 -9.72 -0.76 18.16
CA SER A 232 -9.19 0.58 17.82
C SER A 232 -8.23 0.57 16.64
N ARG A 233 -7.53 -0.53 16.41
CA ARG A 233 -6.61 -0.72 15.26
C ARG A 233 -7.39 -0.95 13.98
N THR A 234 -7.11 -0.18 12.92
CA THR A 234 -7.98 -0.14 11.75
C THR A 234 -7.26 -0.27 10.41
N SER A 235 -5.95 -0.51 10.42
CA SER A 235 -5.17 -0.62 9.20
C SER A 235 -5.44 -1.94 8.47
N ILE A 236 -5.80 -1.86 7.17
CA ILE A 236 -5.95 -3.04 6.31
C ILE A 236 -4.63 -3.82 6.21
N HIS A 237 -3.49 -3.12 6.20
CA HIS A 237 -2.19 -3.78 6.18
C HIS A 237 -1.91 -4.60 7.44
N LEU A 238 -2.56 -4.28 8.57
CA LEU A 238 -2.41 -5.04 9.80
C LEU A 238 -2.96 -6.46 9.66
N PHE A 239 -4.07 -6.68 8.93
CA PHE A 239 -4.58 -8.02 8.62
C PHE A 239 -3.52 -8.86 7.89
N ARG A 240 -2.82 -8.25 6.93
CA ARG A 240 -1.75 -8.94 6.20
C ARG A 240 -0.56 -9.29 7.10
N HIS A 241 -0.15 -8.40 8.01
CA HIS A 241 0.87 -8.70 9.00
C HIS A 241 0.44 -9.81 9.96
N THR A 242 -0.82 -9.77 10.40
CA THR A 242 -1.41 -10.82 11.25
C THR A 242 -1.44 -12.16 10.52
N PHE A 243 -1.87 -12.20 9.26
CA PHE A 243 -1.82 -13.41 8.44
C PHE A 243 -0.39 -13.97 8.33
N ALA A 244 0.58 -13.11 8.02
CA ALA A 244 1.97 -13.52 7.87
C ALA A 244 2.52 -14.11 9.17
N ARG A 245 2.29 -13.44 10.31
CA ARG A 245 2.71 -13.91 11.63
C ARG A 245 2.05 -15.24 11.99
N LYS A 246 0.71 -15.33 11.87
CA LYS A 246 -0.01 -16.58 12.18
C LYS A 246 0.46 -17.74 11.30
N PHE A 247 0.69 -17.50 10.02
CA PHE A 247 1.21 -18.52 9.11
C PHE A 247 2.59 -19.03 9.53
N LEU A 248 3.52 -18.12 9.86
CA LEU A 248 4.89 -18.49 10.22
C LEU A 248 5.01 -19.05 11.63
N VAL A 249 4.37 -18.39 12.60
CA VAL A 249 4.58 -18.68 14.04
C VAL A 249 3.55 -19.70 14.53
N ASP A 250 2.25 -19.45 14.31
CA ASP A 250 1.19 -20.27 14.90
C ASP A 250 1.02 -21.59 14.12
N CYS A 251 1.23 -21.57 12.79
CA CYS A 251 1.08 -22.75 11.93
C CYS A 251 2.41 -23.41 11.55
N GLY A 252 3.57 -22.85 11.94
CA GLY A 252 4.87 -23.38 11.55
C GLY A 252 5.11 -23.37 10.03
N GLY A 253 4.49 -22.44 9.31
CA GLY A 253 4.51 -22.40 7.85
C GLY A 253 5.87 -21.99 7.28
N ASP A 254 6.16 -22.45 6.07
CA ASP A 254 7.40 -22.13 5.36
C ASP A 254 7.42 -20.70 4.81
N ALA A 255 8.52 -19.99 5.00
CA ALA A 255 8.69 -18.60 4.58
C ALA A 255 8.67 -18.40 3.05
N LEU A 256 9.10 -19.38 2.26
CA LEU A 256 9.05 -19.33 0.79
C LEU A 256 7.61 -19.52 0.30
N ILE A 257 6.83 -20.38 0.95
CA ILE A 257 5.41 -20.53 0.68
C ILE A 257 4.69 -19.23 1.02
N LEU A 258 4.96 -18.63 2.18
CA LEU A 258 4.39 -17.34 2.56
C LEU A 258 4.76 -16.24 1.56
N GLN A 259 6.01 -16.18 1.11
CA GLN A 259 6.45 -15.25 0.08
C GLN A 259 5.60 -15.36 -1.19
N LYS A 260 5.35 -16.58 -1.66
CA LYS A 260 4.49 -16.85 -2.84
C LYS A 260 3.05 -16.45 -2.58
N LEU A 261 2.46 -16.83 -1.43
CA LEU A 261 1.08 -16.47 -1.05
C LEU A 261 0.88 -14.95 -0.97
N LEU A 262 1.86 -14.24 -0.45
CA LEU A 262 1.81 -12.79 -0.33
C LEU A 262 2.20 -12.05 -1.62
N GLY A 263 2.80 -12.71 -2.60
CA GLY A 263 3.35 -12.08 -3.81
C GLY A 263 4.45 -11.06 -3.47
N HIS A 264 5.39 -11.45 -2.58
CA HIS A 264 6.58 -10.66 -2.27
C HIS A 264 7.66 -10.93 -3.30
N SER A 265 8.28 -9.86 -3.83
CA SER A 265 9.38 -9.98 -4.80
C SER A 265 10.69 -10.46 -4.19
N THR A 266 10.88 -10.28 -2.87
CA THR A 266 12.07 -10.71 -2.14
C THR A 266 11.71 -11.35 -0.80
N LEU A 267 12.57 -12.28 -0.33
CA LEU A 267 12.41 -12.93 0.98
C LEU A 267 12.56 -11.91 2.14
N ALA A 268 13.39 -10.88 1.96
CA ALA A 268 13.55 -9.82 2.95
C ALA A 268 12.21 -9.13 3.31
N MET A 269 11.29 -8.98 2.33
CA MET A 269 9.95 -8.42 2.57
C MET A 269 9.04 -9.35 3.39
N THR A 270 9.39 -10.62 3.52
CA THR A 270 8.62 -11.62 4.29
C THR A 270 9.14 -11.75 5.73
N LYS A 271 10.42 -11.41 5.97
CA LYS A 271 11.07 -11.49 7.29
C LYS A 271 10.73 -10.31 8.22
N HIS A 272 10.14 -9.23 7.69
CA HIS A 272 9.68 -8.04 8.43
C HIS A 272 8.14 -8.08 8.58
#